data_3091db4358bfe53bdd7124e6b2e759a9
#
_entry.id   3091db4358bfe53bdd7124e6b2e759a9
#
_cell.length_a   1.000
_cell.length_b   1.000
_cell.length_c   1.000
_cell.angle_alpha   90.00
_cell.angle_beta   90.00
_cell.angle_gamma   90.00
#
_symmetry.space_group_name_H-M   'P 1'
#
loop_
_entity.id
_entity.type
_entity.pdbx_description
1 polymer ?
#
loop_
_entity_poly.entity_id
_entity_poly.type
_entity_poly.pdbx_seq_one_letter_code
_entity_poly.pdbx_strand_id
1 'polypeptide(L)'
;MIRLLLVCLCFLFFAPASFVSAQSREQQLDAVKEFKRFFRKWKGTAERVEAILDLKRADCPEAVDALVKVLRHKDLEVREAARKVLAGYRAPATVERMLGGLVDMKDAELRSTFIEVLSRGGQQKLKKVLKEVWEKNRKSLSLKEKYEIARALKRLGGEGFEEILLALTKDKAFEVRLAALDAIGKSRLKKLSKEVLAMLDDPVWQVQQAAIQALGSLRFQDAVAPLIEKLKDPGRLKIDIAEALFRITAWDFGTDYASWKKTWDRLSKLDGFRIPTDAELAKAAKNREKYDKRYGKGGKKNTFAGIPTTSTRVLFVIDVSASMDDLVVDRSKFKGYGSFRKLDIVKAELAKTVKSLGPNTWFNIIAFASKVKKWKKFLVPGTVSYKASALSFIKSLEPLGTGRGYNSAADGSGKTNTFAALMAAFDLDPAKGVVLTGNSKKKALKLDTIYFLTDGRPSIGKYVDIEDILREVHKINETRRIVIHCISIGDFEGSFLKRLAQENGGVFVDLGH
;
A
#
# COMPACT_ATOMS: atom_id res chain seq x y z
N MET A 1 47.23 -49.68 -29.77
CA MET A 1 46.57 -48.61 -30.55
C MET A 1 45.08 -48.97 -30.67
N ILE A 2 44.28 -48.61 -29.69
CA ILE A 2 42.81 -48.72 -29.79
C ILE A 2 42.27 -47.52 -29.01
N ARG A 3 41.66 -46.57 -29.73
CA ARG A 3 40.97 -45.40 -29.15
C ARG A 3 39.62 -45.83 -28.59
N LEU A 4 39.42 -45.64 -27.32
CA LEU A 4 38.13 -45.80 -26.65
C LEU A 4 37.38 -44.44 -26.69
N LEU A 5 36.28 -44.38 -27.44
CA LEU A 5 35.36 -43.26 -27.43
C LEU A 5 34.41 -43.43 -26.22
N LEU A 6 34.50 -42.49 -25.27
CA LEU A 6 33.51 -42.40 -24.17
C LEU A 6 32.36 -41.52 -24.66
N VAL A 7 31.21 -42.15 -24.90
CA VAL A 7 29.93 -41.45 -25.14
C VAL A 7 29.34 -41.10 -23.80
N CYS A 8 29.39 -39.82 -23.40
CA CYS A 8 28.62 -39.31 -22.26
C CYS A 8 27.14 -39.20 -22.66
N LEU A 9 26.33 -40.14 -22.16
CA LEU A 9 24.88 -40.06 -22.22
C LEU A 9 24.41 -39.07 -21.13
N CYS A 10 24.09 -37.81 -21.49
CA CYS A 10 23.38 -36.90 -20.63
C CYS A 10 21.92 -37.33 -20.51
N PHE A 11 21.58 -38.03 -19.44
CA PHE A 11 20.18 -38.21 -19.03
C PHE A 11 19.64 -36.86 -18.50
N LEU A 12 18.93 -36.14 -19.36
CA LEU A 12 18.04 -35.05 -18.95
C LEU A 12 16.89 -35.66 -18.14
N PHE A 13 17.00 -35.58 -16.82
CA PHE A 13 15.84 -35.79 -15.95
C PHE A 13 14.83 -34.65 -16.21
N PHE A 14 13.88 -34.90 -17.12
CA PHE A 14 12.63 -34.16 -17.11
C PHE A 14 11.88 -34.56 -15.85
N ALA A 15 11.94 -33.71 -14.80
CA ALA A 15 10.97 -33.80 -13.72
C ALA A 15 9.59 -33.60 -14.34
N PRO A 16 8.64 -34.53 -14.16
CA PRO A 16 7.29 -34.33 -14.67
C PRO A 16 6.73 -33.11 -13.95
N ALA A 17 6.43 -32.04 -14.70
CA ALA A 17 5.54 -31.00 -14.21
C ALA A 17 4.30 -31.70 -13.68
N SER A 18 4.03 -31.55 -12.39
CA SER A 18 2.84 -32.09 -11.75
C SER A 18 1.62 -31.51 -12.44
N PHE A 19 1.10 -32.19 -13.45
CA PHE A 19 -0.23 -31.94 -13.98
C PHE A 19 -1.20 -32.20 -12.83
N VAL A 20 -1.63 -31.12 -12.15
CA VAL A 20 -2.82 -31.20 -11.31
C VAL A 20 -3.94 -31.59 -12.26
N SER A 21 -4.26 -32.88 -12.29
CA SER A 21 -5.37 -33.40 -13.08
C SER A 21 -6.60 -32.59 -12.73
N ALA A 22 -7.25 -32.00 -13.76
CA ALA A 22 -8.51 -31.32 -13.56
C ALA A 22 -9.51 -32.33 -12.96
N GLN A 23 -10.11 -32.01 -11.82
CA GLN A 23 -11.10 -32.90 -11.18
C GLN A 23 -12.23 -33.17 -12.13
N SER A 24 -12.73 -34.42 -12.13
CA SER A 24 -13.94 -34.78 -12.89
C SER A 24 -15.12 -33.92 -12.40
N ARG A 25 -16.12 -33.77 -13.26
CA ARG A 25 -17.36 -33.05 -12.92
C ARG A 25 -18.02 -33.59 -11.65
N GLU A 26 -18.01 -34.89 -11.48
CA GLU A 26 -18.55 -35.59 -10.32
C GLU A 26 -17.77 -35.23 -9.05
N GLN A 27 -16.44 -35.25 -9.10
CA GLN A 27 -15.57 -34.87 -7.99
C GLN A 27 -15.79 -33.41 -7.57
N GLN A 28 -15.99 -32.50 -8.55
CA GLN A 28 -16.29 -31.09 -8.25
C GLN A 28 -17.63 -30.93 -7.52
N LEU A 29 -18.66 -31.63 -7.97
CA LEU A 29 -19.99 -31.63 -7.34
C LEU A 29 -19.96 -32.23 -5.94
N ASP A 30 -19.18 -33.29 -5.74
CA ASP A 30 -19.02 -33.93 -4.45
C ASP A 30 -18.30 -32.97 -3.48
N ALA A 31 -17.22 -32.29 -3.90
CA ALA A 31 -16.54 -31.25 -3.11
C ALA A 31 -17.51 -30.14 -2.68
N VAL A 32 -18.43 -29.71 -3.55
CA VAL A 32 -19.47 -28.73 -3.21
C VAL A 32 -20.46 -29.26 -2.18
N LYS A 33 -20.85 -30.54 -2.26
CA LYS A 33 -21.73 -31.17 -1.26
C LYS A 33 -21.06 -31.25 0.10
N GLU A 34 -19.82 -31.72 0.13
CA GLU A 34 -19.00 -31.79 1.36
C GLU A 34 -18.83 -30.42 1.99
N PHE A 35 -18.46 -29.41 1.20
CA PHE A 35 -18.38 -28.02 1.67
C PHE A 35 -19.68 -27.58 2.35
N LYS A 36 -20.84 -27.76 1.72
CA LYS A 36 -22.14 -27.36 2.29
C LYS A 36 -22.43 -28.07 3.61
N ARG A 37 -22.05 -29.36 3.72
CA ARG A 37 -22.20 -30.18 4.93
C ARG A 37 -21.30 -29.65 6.05
N PHE A 38 -20.00 -29.48 5.80
CA PHE A 38 -19.03 -29.02 6.79
C PHE A 38 -19.26 -27.59 7.22
N PHE A 39 -19.46 -26.66 6.27
CA PHE A 39 -19.69 -25.25 6.57
C PHE A 39 -20.92 -25.02 7.48
N ARG A 40 -21.94 -25.88 7.39
CA ARG A 40 -23.10 -25.87 8.28
C ARG A 40 -22.76 -26.39 9.68
N LYS A 41 -21.96 -27.44 9.77
CA LYS A 41 -21.59 -28.11 11.02
C LYS A 41 -20.58 -27.32 11.82
N TRP A 42 -19.53 -26.83 11.21
CA TRP A 42 -18.44 -26.14 11.86
C TRP A 42 -18.77 -24.66 12.08
N LYS A 43 -18.44 -24.15 13.28
CA LYS A 43 -18.80 -22.77 13.68
C LYS A 43 -17.59 -21.87 13.83
N GLY A 44 -16.39 -22.41 14.00
CA GLY A 44 -15.14 -21.67 14.10
C GLY A 44 -14.73 -20.99 12.79
N THR A 45 -14.04 -19.88 12.88
CA THR A 45 -13.57 -19.11 11.72
C THR A 45 -12.52 -19.89 10.94
N ALA A 46 -11.54 -20.50 11.62
CA ALA A 46 -10.45 -21.24 10.98
C ALA A 46 -10.97 -22.43 10.15
N GLU A 47 -11.83 -23.26 10.72
CA GLU A 47 -12.39 -24.43 10.04
C GLU A 47 -13.27 -24.01 8.83
N ARG A 48 -13.99 -22.90 8.95
CA ARG A 48 -14.77 -22.36 7.83
C ARG A 48 -13.88 -21.83 6.72
N VAL A 49 -12.80 -21.17 7.04
CA VAL A 49 -11.81 -20.70 6.06
C VAL A 49 -11.16 -21.86 5.35
N GLU A 50 -10.77 -22.92 6.07
CA GLU A 50 -10.22 -24.15 5.50
C GLU A 50 -11.20 -24.80 4.53
N ALA A 51 -12.44 -25.02 4.95
CA ALA A 51 -13.48 -25.60 4.09
C ALA A 51 -13.74 -24.76 2.81
N ILE A 52 -13.65 -23.44 2.89
CA ILE A 52 -13.76 -22.57 1.71
C ILE A 52 -12.54 -22.75 0.80
N LEU A 53 -11.34 -22.82 1.36
CA LEU A 53 -10.11 -22.95 0.59
C LEU A 53 -10.05 -24.29 -0.15
N ASP A 54 -10.65 -25.36 0.37
CA ASP A 54 -10.76 -26.66 -0.30
C ASP A 54 -11.56 -26.57 -1.62
N LEU A 55 -12.50 -25.63 -1.73
CA LEU A 55 -13.23 -25.39 -2.97
C LEU A 55 -12.38 -24.82 -4.11
N LYS A 56 -11.11 -24.46 -3.89
CA LYS A 56 -10.21 -24.07 -5.00
C LYS A 56 -10.14 -25.12 -6.10
N ARG A 57 -10.34 -26.37 -5.76
CA ARG A 57 -10.30 -27.50 -6.70
C ARG A 57 -11.61 -27.69 -7.48
N ALA A 58 -12.73 -27.14 -6.97
CA ALA A 58 -14.05 -27.26 -7.56
C ALA A 58 -14.38 -26.02 -8.42
N ASP A 59 -13.68 -25.83 -9.53
CA ASP A 59 -13.93 -24.71 -10.46
C ASP A 59 -15.17 -24.99 -11.30
N CYS A 60 -16.34 -24.76 -10.70
CA CYS A 60 -17.65 -25.03 -11.31
C CYS A 60 -18.73 -24.03 -10.85
N PRO A 61 -19.82 -23.85 -11.65
CA PRO A 61 -20.91 -22.93 -11.33
C PRO A 61 -21.53 -23.15 -9.95
N GLU A 62 -21.67 -24.39 -9.51
CA GLU A 62 -22.29 -24.74 -8.22
C GLU A 62 -21.41 -24.32 -7.02
N ALA A 63 -20.09 -24.26 -7.21
CA ALA A 63 -19.18 -23.72 -6.22
C ALA A 63 -19.35 -22.19 -6.11
N VAL A 64 -19.57 -21.48 -7.23
CA VAL A 64 -19.91 -20.04 -7.20
C VAL A 64 -21.18 -19.83 -6.39
N ASP A 65 -22.27 -20.59 -6.66
CA ASP A 65 -23.53 -20.45 -5.96
C ASP A 65 -23.42 -20.74 -4.45
N ALA A 66 -22.56 -21.67 -4.08
CA ALA A 66 -22.26 -21.96 -2.68
C ALA A 66 -21.50 -20.80 -2.01
N LEU A 67 -20.48 -20.25 -2.67
CA LEU A 67 -19.64 -19.16 -2.15
C LEU A 67 -20.35 -17.80 -2.11
N VAL A 68 -21.32 -17.54 -3.00
CA VAL A 68 -22.15 -16.33 -2.95
C VAL A 68 -22.85 -16.17 -1.58
N LYS A 69 -23.31 -17.26 -0.99
CA LYS A 69 -23.92 -17.23 0.35
C LYS A 69 -22.90 -16.87 1.42
N VAL A 70 -21.66 -17.29 1.25
CA VAL A 70 -20.55 -17.02 2.17
C VAL A 70 -20.09 -15.56 2.11
N LEU A 71 -20.21 -14.90 0.96
CA LEU A 71 -19.85 -13.47 0.81
C LEU A 71 -20.65 -12.55 1.73
N ARG A 72 -21.77 -13.00 2.28
CA ARG A 72 -22.61 -12.28 3.28
C ARG A 72 -22.32 -12.71 4.71
N HIS A 73 -21.30 -13.54 4.97
CA HIS A 73 -20.97 -13.99 6.30
C HIS A 73 -20.50 -12.81 7.18
N LYS A 74 -20.83 -12.83 8.48
CA LYS A 74 -20.46 -11.76 9.43
C LYS A 74 -18.95 -11.60 9.59
N ASP A 75 -18.21 -12.70 9.53
CA ASP A 75 -16.77 -12.74 9.69
C ASP A 75 -16.07 -12.31 8.40
N LEU A 76 -15.14 -11.35 8.51
CA LEU A 76 -14.41 -10.81 7.37
C LEU A 76 -13.46 -11.86 6.76
N GLU A 77 -12.79 -12.68 7.58
CA GLU A 77 -11.83 -13.69 7.11
C GLU A 77 -12.54 -14.74 6.25
N VAL A 78 -13.73 -15.16 6.67
CA VAL A 78 -14.60 -16.09 5.92
C VAL A 78 -14.99 -15.48 4.56
N ARG A 79 -15.36 -14.18 4.53
CA ARG A 79 -15.68 -13.51 3.25
C ARG A 79 -14.46 -13.39 2.34
N GLU A 80 -13.29 -13.05 2.90
CA GLU A 80 -12.05 -12.90 2.13
C GLU A 80 -11.57 -14.24 1.54
N ALA A 81 -11.70 -15.33 2.30
CA ALA A 81 -11.42 -16.68 1.78
C ALA A 81 -12.30 -16.99 0.56
N ALA A 82 -13.60 -16.69 0.64
CA ALA A 82 -14.52 -16.89 -0.50
C ALA A 82 -14.12 -16.02 -1.72
N ARG A 83 -13.77 -14.74 -1.53
CA ARG A 83 -13.28 -13.87 -2.60
C ARG A 83 -12.00 -14.41 -3.24
N LYS A 84 -11.06 -14.91 -2.42
CA LYS A 84 -9.81 -15.50 -2.90
C LYS A 84 -10.06 -16.72 -3.78
N VAL A 85 -10.98 -17.60 -3.40
CA VAL A 85 -11.34 -18.78 -4.19
C VAL A 85 -12.01 -18.37 -5.49
N LEU A 86 -13.04 -17.51 -5.44
CA LEU A 86 -13.74 -17.00 -6.63
C LEU A 86 -12.78 -16.33 -7.63
N ALA A 87 -11.84 -15.54 -7.15
CA ALA A 87 -10.84 -14.88 -8.01
C ALA A 87 -9.85 -15.88 -8.64
N GLY A 88 -9.75 -17.09 -8.12
CA GLY A 88 -8.94 -18.19 -8.64
C GLY A 88 -9.59 -18.98 -9.78
N TYR A 89 -10.91 -18.92 -9.94
CA TYR A 89 -11.63 -19.72 -10.93
C TYR A 89 -11.34 -19.27 -12.37
N ARG A 90 -11.19 -20.26 -13.26
CA ARG A 90 -10.81 -20.06 -14.68
C ARG A 90 -11.70 -20.82 -15.65
N ALA A 91 -12.44 -21.84 -15.20
CA ALA A 91 -13.30 -22.63 -16.07
C ALA A 91 -14.33 -21.72 -16.78
N PRO A 92 -14.51 -21.82 -18.10
CA PRO A 92 -15.39 -20.92 -18.84
C PRO A 92 -16.81 -20.86 -18.28
N ALA A 93 -17.40 -21.99 -17.92
CA ALA A 93 -18.75 -22.06 -17.36
C ALA A 93 -18.84 -21.35 -15.99
N THR A 94 -17.81 -21.45 -15.17
CA THR A 94 -17.73 -20.78 -13.86
C THR A 94 -17.60 -19.26 -14.01
N VAL A 95 -16.76 -18.82 -14.93
CA VAL A 95 -16.58 -17.39 -15.25
C VAL A 95 -17.88 -16.81 -15.82
N GLU A 96 -18.53 -17.51 -16.75
CA GLU A 96 -19.83 -17.09 -17.30
C GLU A 96 -20.92 -17.04 -16.21
N ARG A 97 -20.90 -17.97 -15.24
CA ARG A 97 -21.82 -17.92 -14.08
C ARG A 97 -21.64 -16.64 -13.25
N MET A 98 -20.40 -16.15 -13.09
CA MET A 98 -20.12 -14.88 -12.38
C MET A 98 -20.42 -13.63 -13.23
N LEU A 99 -20.21 -13.69 -14.54
CA LEU A 99 -20.52 -12.60 -15.47
C LEU A 99 -22.03 -12.48 -15.73
N GLY A 100 -22.70 -13.62 -15.76
CA GLY A 100 -24.14 -13.69 -16.04
C GLY A 100 -24.96 -12.93 -15.00
N GLY A 101 -25.82 -12.05 -15.48
CA GLY A 101 -26.68 -11.24 -14.63
C GLY A 101 -26.04 -10.01 -13.99
N LEU A 102 -24.73 -9.73 -14.17
CA LEU A 102 -24.09 -8.52 -13.61
C LEU A 102 -24.81 -7.23 -14.02
N VAL A 103 -25.27 -7.14 -15.25
CA VAL A 103 -25.96 -5.96 -15.79
C VAL A 103 -27.28 -5.71 -15.06
N ASP A 104 -28.04 -6.77 -14.78
CA ASP A 104 -29.38 -6.71 -14.17
C ASP A 104 -29.39 -6.94 -12.65
N MET A 105 -28.22 -7.18 -12.07
CA MET A 105 -28.07 -7.46 -10.63
C MET A 105 -28.49 -6.27 -9.78
N LYS A 106 -29.48 -6.47 -8.92
CA LYS A 106 -29.99 -5.44 -7.99
C LYS A 106 -29.11 -5.33 -6.74
N ASP A 107 -28.42 -6.41 -6.35
CA ASP A 107 -27.53 -6.42 -5.19
C ASP A 107 -26.19 -5.75 -5.54
N ALA A 108 -26.05 -4.46 -5.21
CA ALA A 108 -24.87 -3.65 -5.48
C ALA A 108 -23.60 -4.19 -4.78
N GLU A 109 -23.74 -4.79 -3.59
CA GLU A 109 -22.62 -5.39 -2.86
C GLU A 109 -22.08 -6.63 -3.57
N LEU A 110 -22.98 -7.50 -4.03
CA LEU A 110 -22.64 -8.69 -4.79
C LEU A 110 -22.05 -8.32 -6.17
N ARG A 111 -22.66 -7.35 -6.88
CA ARG A 111 -22.15 -6.88 -8.16
C ARG A 111 -20.73 -6.33 -8.03
N SER A 112 -20.48 -5.45 -7.04
CA SER A 112 -19.13 -4.93 -6.79
C SER A 112 -18.13 -6.03 -6.45
N THR A 113 -18.56 -7.06 -5.70
CA THR A 113 -17.70 -8.20 -5.36
C THR A 113 -17.36 -9.04 -6.59
N PHE A 114 -18.30 -9.28 -7.49
CA PHE A 114 -18.01 -10.01 -8.73
C PHE A 114 -17.11 -9.21 -9.67
N ILE A 115 -17.28 -7.87 -9.77
CA ILE A 115 -16.36 -7.02 -10.52
C ILE A 115 -14.95 -7.13 -9.94
N GLU A 116 -14.82 -7.07 -8.60
CA GLU A 116 -13.54 -7.23 -7.90
C GLU A 116 -12.89 -8.59 -8.22
N VAL A 117 -13.57 -9.70 -7.96
CA VAL A 117 -12.98 -11.04 -8.08
C VAL A 117 -12.65 -11.39 -9.53
N LEU A 118 -13.51 -11.05 -10.48
CA LEU A 118 -13.28 -11.28 -11.91
C LEU A 118 -12.08 -10.45 -12.42
N SER A 119 -11.96 -9.19 -12.01
CA SER A 119 -10.82 -8.35 -12.38
C SER A 119 -9.52 -8.82 -11.75
N ARG A 120 -9.53 -9.25 -10.48
CA ARG A 120 -8.38 -9.88 -9.80
C ARG A 120 -7.97 -11.19 -10.47
N GLY A 121 -8.94 -11.91 -10.98
CA GLY A 121 -8.74 -13.10 -11.80
C GLY A 121 -8.24 -12.81 -13.23
N GLY A 122 -8.10 -11.56 -13.65
CA GLY A 122 -7.64 -11.20 -14.99
C GLY A 122 -8.66 -11.49 -16.10
N GLN A 123 -9.96 -11.63 -15.78
CA GLN A 123 -11.00 -12.02 -16.74
C GLN A 123 -11.32 -10.90 -17.73
N GLN A 124 -10.70 -10.93 -18.91
CA GLN A 124 -10.86 -9.89 -19.94
C GLN A 124 -12.31 -9.74 -20.45
N LYS A 125 -13.09 -10.81 -20.45
CA LYS A 125 -14.53 -10.77 -20.81
C LYS A 125 -15.32 -9.78 -19.95
N LEU A 126 -14.88 -9.53 -18.71
CA LEU A 126 -15.49 -8.53 -17.82
C LEU A 126 -15.54 -7.15 -18.47
N LYS A 127 -14.56 -6.76 -19.29
CA LYS A 127 -14.52 -5.45 -19.94
C LYS A 127 -15.79 -5.15 -20.75
N LYS A 128 -16.27 -6.12 -21.54
CA LYS A 128 -17.53 -5.98 -22.29
C LYS A 128 -18.71 -5.74 -21.36
N VAL A 129 -18.83 -6.57 -20.32
CA VAL A 129 -19.93 -6.47 -19.35
C VAL A 129 -19.88 -5.15 -18.56
N LEU A 130 -18.69 -4.61 -18.27
CA LEU A 130 -18.56 -3.30 -17.60
C LEU A 130 -19.12 -2.15 -18.43
N LYS A 131 -19.00 -2.17 -19.77
CA LYS A 131 -19.65 -1.17 -20.63
C LYS A 131 -21.17 -1.25 -20.48
N GLU A 132 -21.73 -2.44 -20.59
CA GLU A 132 -23.18 -2.66 -20.46
C GLU A 132 -23.70 -2.26 -19.07
N VAL A 133 -22.96 -2.62 -18.00
CA VAL A 133 -23.25 -2.19 -16.61
C VAL A 133 -23.26 -0.66 -16.52
N TRP A 134 -22.27 0.00 -17.08
CA TRP A 134 -22.19 1.46 -17.07
C TRP A 134 -23.33 2.10 -17.82
N GLU A 135 -23.59 1.70 -19.06
CA GLU A 135 -24.65 2.26 -19.90
C GLU A 135 -26.01 2.16 -19.23
N LYS A 136 -26.32 0.99 -18.66
CA LYS A 136 -27.62 0.72 -18.05
C LYS A 136 -27.77 1.33 -16.65
N ASN A 137 -26.70 1.32 -15.83
CA ASN A 137 -26.80 1.55 -14.39
C ASN A 137 -26.08 2.81 -13.91
N ARG A 138 -25.36 3.59 -14.75
CA ARG A 138 -24.47 4.70 -14.32
C ARG A 138 -25.07 5.67 -13.30
N LYS A 139 -26.40 5.90 -13.36
CA LYS A 139 -27.10 6.82 -12.45
C LYS A 139 -27.37 6.22 -11.07
N SER A 140 -27.45 4.90 -10.98
CA SER A 140 -27.80 4.15 -9.76
C SER A 140 -26.62 3.41 -9.12
N LEU A 141 -25.43 3.41 -9.78
CA LEU A 141 -24.24 2.76 -9.23
C LEU A 141 -23.87 3.34 -7.87
N SER A 142 -23.70 2.47 -6.89
CA SER A 142 -23.16 2.82 -5.58
C SER A 142 -21.71 3.27 -5.67
N LEU A 143 -21.22 3.95 -4.65
CA LEU A 143 -19.82 4.32 -4.52
C LEU A 143 -18.87 3.13 -4.71
N LYS A 144 -19.19 2.00 -4.08
CA LYS A 144 -18.36 0.79 -4.14
C LYS A 144 -18.29 0.22 -5.56
N GLU A 145 -19.39 0.18 -6.27
CA GLU A 145 -19.41 -0.29 -7.65
C GLU A 145 -18.57 0.60 -8.57
N LYS A 146 -18.73 1.91 -8.50
CA LYS A 146 -17.91 2.87 -9.26
C LYS A 146 -16.42 2.72 -8.97
N TYR A 147 -16.08 2.56 -7.69
CA TYR A 147 -14.72 2.33 -7.25
C TYR A 147 -14.15 1.02 -7.81
N GLU A 148 -14.90 -0.09 -7.72
CA GLU A 148 -14.44 -1.38 -8.27
C GLU A 148 -14.40 -1.38 -9.81
N ILE A 149 -15.27 -0.64 -10.52
CA ILE A 149 -15.15 -0.45 -11.96
C ILE A 149 -13.81 0.22 -12.31
N ALA A 150 -13.45 1.32 -11.65
CA ALA A 150 -12.17 1.99 -11.87
C ALA A 150 -10.99 1.05 -11.59
N ARG A 151 -11.03 0.29 -10.48
CA ARG A 151 -9.99 -0.69 -10.13
C ARG A 151 -9.92 -1.84 -11.13
N ALA A 152 -11.05 -2.32 -11.62
CA ALA A 152 -11.09 -3.34 -12.65
C ALA A 152 -10.40 -2.86 -13.93
N LEU A 153 -10.67 -1.62 -14.36
CA LEU A 153 -10.03 -1.01 -15.52
C LEU A 153 -8.53 -0.78 -15.30
N LYS A 154 -8.11 -0.43 -14.08
CA LYS A 154 -6.68 -0.38 -13.72
C LYS A 154 -5.98 -1.74 -13.88
N ARG A 155 -6.66 -2.85 -13.57
CA ARG A 155 -6.09 -4.23 -13.65
C ARG A 155 -6.13 -4.79 -15.07
N LEU A 156 -7.23 -4.57 -15.78
CA LEU A 156 -7.51 -5.18 -17.09
C LEU A 156 -7.09 -4.33 -18.30
N GLY A 157 -6.72 -3.07 -18.06
CA GLY A 157 -6.46 -2.06 -19.09
C GLY A 157 -7.68 -1.18 -19.35
N GLY A 158 -7.44 0.14 -19.43
CA GLY A 158 -8.48 1.15 -19.57
C GLY A 158 -8.74 1.60 -21.01
N GLU A 159 -8.03 1.04 -22.00
CA GLU A 159 -8.20 1.41 -23.42
C GLU A 159 -9.62 1.10 -23.88
N GLY A 160 -10.25 2.11 -24.51
CA GLY A 160 -11.65 2.07 -24.95
C GLY A 160 -12.67 2.32 -23.83
N PHE A 161 -12.20 2.84 -22.65
CA PHE A 161 -13.02 3.21 -21.49
C PHE A 161 -12.77 4.66 -21.04
N GLU A 162 -12.22 5.48 -21.94
CA GLU A 162 -11.85 6.87 -21.66
C GLU A 162 -13.05 7.66 -21.14
N GLU A 163 -14.24 7.50 -21.76
CA GLU A 163 -15.47 8.17 -21.32
C GLU A 163 -15.89 7.78 -19.90
N ILE A 164 -15.84 6.49 -19.58
CA ILE A 164 -16.17 5.98 -18.23
C ILE A 164 -15.18 6.55 -17.21
N LEU A 165 -13.88 6.46 -17.50
CA LEU A 165 -12.85 6.93 -16.59
C LEU A 165 -12.92 8.45 -16.40
N LEU A 166 -13.20 9.21 -17.47
CA LEU A 166 -13.43 10.66 -17.40
C LEU A 166 -14.64 11.00 -16.50
N ALA A 167 -15.74 10.26 -16.63
CA ALA A 167 -16.90 10.47 -15.77
C ALA A 167 -16.57 10.16 -14.29
N LEU A 168 -15.78 9.12 -14.03
CA LEU A 168 -15.36 8.74 -12.69
C LEU A 168 -14.36 9.74 -12.06
N THR A 169 -13.54 10.48 -12.86
CA THR A 169 -12.70 11.56 -12.30
C THR A 169 -13.51 12.74 -11.78
N LYS A 170 -14.79 12.85 -12.12
CA LYS A 170 -15.70 13.90 -11.66
C LYS A 170 -16.64 13.45 -10.53
N ASP A 171 -16.47 12.24 -10.01
CA ASP A 171 -17.32 11.71 -8.94
C ASP A 171 -17.18 12.51 -7.64
N LYS A 172 -18.27 12.57 -6.85
CA LYS A 172 -18.28 13.26 -5.54
C LYS A 172 -17.32 12.61 -4.54
N ALA A 173 -17.16 11.29 -4.61
CA ALA A 173 -16.28 10.53 -3.73
C ALA A 173 -14.84 10.58 -4.24
N PHE A 174 -13.93 11.03 -3.40
CA PHE A 174 -12.53 11.17 -3.78
C PHE A 174 -11.86 9.81 -4.07
N GLU A 175 -12.31 8.74 -3.44
CA GLU A 175 -11.82 7.37 -3.67
C GLU A 175 -12.08 6.93 -5.11
N VAL A 176 -13.22 7.32 -5.67
CA VAL A 176 -13.56 7.02 -7.07
C VAL A 176 -12.70 7.84 -8.02
N ARG A 177 -12.54 9.16 -7.76
CA ARG A 177 -11.68 10.03 -8.56
C ARG A 177 -10.23 9.53 -8.58
N LEU A 178 -9.71 9.17 -7.40
CA LEU A 178 -8.38 8.63 -7.23
C LEU A 178 -8.20 7.32 -8.02
N ALA A 179 -9.13 6.37 -7.90
CA ALA A 179 -9.06 5.09 -8.61
C ALA A 179 -9.12 5.26 -10.14
N ALA A 180 -9.91 6.23 -10.62
CA ALA A 180 -9.97 6.58 -12.03
C ALA A 180 -8.64 7.14 -12.56
N LEU A 181 -8.02 8.07 -11.83
CA LEU A 181 -6.70 8.61 -12.18
C LEU A 181 -5.62 7.54 -12.20
N ASP A 182 -5.65 6.61 -11.23
CA ASP A 182 -4.76 5.45 -11.22
C ASP A 182 -4.92 4.57 -12.47
N ALA A 183 -6.17 4.33 -12.89
CA ALA A 183 -6.45 3.55 -14.09
C ALA A 183 -5.97 4.26 -15.36
N ILE A 184 -6.20 5.58 -15.46
CA ILE A 184 -5.73 6.43 -16.57
C ILE A 184 -4.20 6.39 -16.66
N GLY A 185 -3.50 6.62 -15.56
CA GLY A 185 -2.04 6.60 -15.51
C GLY A 185 -1.44 5.22 -15.82
N LYS A 186 -2.03 4.14 -15.27
CA LYS A 186 -1.57 2.76 -15.51
C LYS A 186 -1.75 2.33 -16.97
N SER A 187 -2.86 2.70 -17.59
CA SER A 187 -3.17 2.39 -18.99
C SER A 187 -2.59 3.42 -19.99
N ARG A 188 -1.88 4.44 -19.49
CA ARG A 188 -1.26 5.51 -20.30
C ARG A 188 -2.23 6.16 -21.31
N LEU A 189 -3.45 6.48 -20.86
CA LEU A 189 -4.51 7.06 -21.70
C LEU A 189 -4.23 8.54 -22.01
N LYS A 190 -3.32 8.81 -22.95
CA LYS A 190 -2.86 10.16 -23.30
C LYS A 190 -3.97 11.12 -23.71
N LYS A 191 -5.08 10.61 -24.25
CA LYS A 191 -6.24 11.41 -24.64
C LYS A 191 -6.86 12.18 -23.46
N LEU A 192 -6.68 11.70 -22.22
CA LEU A 192 -7.22 12.30 -21.00
C LEU A 192 -6.20 13.19 -20.25
N SER A 193 -5.07 13.52 -20.87
CA SER A 193 -3.99 14.25 -20.19
C SER A 193 -4.42 15.64 -19.71
N LYS A 194 -5.24 16.36 -20.47
CA LYS A 194 -5.74 17.69 -20.09
C LYS A 194 -6.69 17.63 -18.90
N GLU A 195 -7.56 16.65 -18.87
CA GLU A 195 -8.49 16.41 -17.76
C GLU A 195 -7.76 15.99 -16.50
N VAL A 196 -6.72 15.16 -16.63
CA VAL A 196 -5.84 14.79 -15.50
C VAL A 196 -5.08 16.02 -14.99
N LEU A 197 -4.64 16.92 -15.87
CA LEU A 197 -3.95 18.16 -15.47
C LEU A 197 -4.85 19.02 -14.57
N ALA A 198 -6.13 19.15 -14.87
CA ALA A 198 -7.08 19.88 -14.04
C ALA A 198 -7.23 19.28 -12.62
N MET A 199 -6.94 18.00 -12.42
CA MET A 199 -7.01 17.34 -11.12
C MET A 199 -5.82 17.69 -10.19
N LEU A 200 -4.84 18.44 -10.64
CA LEU A 200 -3.80 19.00 -9.78
C LEU A 200 -4.36 19.95 -8.72
N ASP A 201 -5.53 20.51 -8.94
CA ASP A 201 -6.20 21.46 -8.04
C ASP A 201 -7.39 20.82 -7.29
N ASP A 202 -7.48 19.49 -7.26
CA ASP A 202 -8.50 18.79 -6.48
C ASP A 202 -8.36 19.16 -4.99
N PRO A 203 -9.49 19.37 -4.26
CA PRO A 203 -9.44 19.73 -2.84
C PRO A 203 -8.86 18.63 -1.94
N VAL A 204 -8.72 17.40 -2.47
CA VAL A 204 -8.20 16.25 -1.73
C VAL A 204 -6.79 15.91 -2.22
N TRP A 205 -5.80 16.02 -1.34
CA TRP A 205 -4.39 15.85 -1.70
C TRP A 205 -4.06 14.46 -2.27
N GLN A 206 -4.80 13.40 -1.88
CA GLN A 206 -4.63 12.07 -2.45
C GLN A 206 -5.00 12.02 -3.94
N VAL A 207 -6.00 12.80 -4.33
CA VAL A 207 -6.39 12.95 -5.75
C VAL A 207 -5.34 13.75 -6.50
N GLN A 208 -4.84 14.84 -5.90
CA GLN A 208 -3.70 15.60 -6.48
C GLN A 208 -2.50 14.69 -6.71
N GLN A 209 -2.15 13.86 -5.72
CA GLN A 209 -1.06 12.89 -5.86
C GLN A 209 -1.29 11.92 -7.02
N ALA A 210 -2.50 11.36 -7.12
CA ALA A 210 -2.84 10.44 -8.21
C ALA A 210 -2.74 11.14 -9.57
N ALA A 211 -3.17 12.40 -9.66
CA ALA A 211 -3.02 13.22 -10.87
C ALA A 211 -1.55 13.45 -11.23
N ILE A 212 -0.71 13.83 -10.26
CA ILE A 212 0.74 14.01 -10.45
C ILE A 212 1.37 12.73 -10.99
N GLN A 213 1.08 11.59 -10.37
CA GLN A 213 1.62 10.29 -10.78
C GLN A 213 1.10 9.87 -12.17
N ALA A 214 -0.18 10.13 -12.47
CA ALA A 214 -0.75 9.88 -13.78
C ALA A 214 -0.09 10.74 -14.88
N LEU A 215 0.09 12.06 -14.65
CA LEU A 215 0.78 12.98 -15.59
C LEU A 215 2.22 12.52 -15.87
N GLY A 216 2.95 12.09 -14.84
CA GLY A 216 4.28 11.49 -15.00
C GLY A 216 4.25 10.23 -15.85
N SER A 217 3.24 9.37 -15.68
CA SER A 217 3.07 8.13 -16.45
C SER A 217 2.63 8.38 -17.89
N LEU A 218 1.77 9.38 -18.11
CA LEU A 218 1.33 9.86 -19.43
C LEU A 218 2.46 10.58 -20.17
N ARG A 219 3.47 11.08 -19.44
CA ARG A 219 4.56 11.92 -19.97
C ARG A 219 4.03 13.14 -20.72
N PHE A 220 3.12 13.85 -20.06
CA PHE A 220 2.42 14.99 -20.64
C PHE A 220 3.24 16.27 -20.49
N GLN A 221 3.73 16.82 -21.61
CA GLN A 221 4.64 17.98 -21.61
C GLN A 221 4.01 19.23 -20.99
N ASP A 222 2.72 19.50 -21.27
CA ASP A 222 2.05 20.70 -20.77
C ASP A 222 1.91 20.71 -19.24
N ALA A 223 2.12 19.55 -18.58
CA ALA A 223 2.13 19.46 -17.13
C ALA A 223 3.44 19.97 -16.49
N VAL A 224 4.52 20.15 -17.26
CA VAL A 224 5.84 20.51 -16.70
C VAL A 224 5.79 21.84 -15.96
N ALA A 225 5.32 22.91 -16.60
CA ALA A 225 5.25 24.22 -15.99
C ALA A 225 4.31 24.26 -14.75
N PRO A 226 3.07 23.73 -14.79
CA PRO A 226 2.22 23.63 -13.61
C PRO A 226 2.82 22.81 -12.46
N LEU A 227 3.49 21.70 -12.75
CA LEU A 227 4.16 20.88 -11.75
C LEU A 227 5.33 21.63 -11.09
N ILE A 228 6.12 22.38 -11.88
CA ILE A 228 7.20 23.22 -11.33
C ILE A 228 6.63 24.28 -10.37
N GLU A 229 5.55 24.98 -10.77
CA GLU A 229 4.93 25.97 -9.90
C GLU A 229 4.43 25.37 -8.58
N LYS A 230 3.88 24.16 -8.59
CA LYS A 230 3.46 23.45 -7.40
C LYS A 230 4.61 22.99 -6.47
N LEU A 231 5.87 23.02 -6.91
CA LEU A 231 7.02 22.80 -6.03
C LEU A 231 7.20 23.92 -4.98
N LYS A 232 6.54 25.07 -5.14
CA LYS A 232 6.53 26.13 -4.11
C LYS A 232 5.73 25.71 -2.87
N ASP A 233 4.69 24.88 -3.05
CA ASP A 233 3.82 24.46 -1.96
C ASP A 233 4.59 23.56 -0.97
N PRO A 234 4.44 23.79 0.35
CA PRO A 234 5.09 22.93 1.33
C PRO A 234 4.42 21.55 1.38
N GLY A 235 5.19 20.54 1.69
CA GLY A 235 4.67 19.21 1.97
C GLY A 235 5.21 18.09 1.09
N ARG A 236 4.68 16.92 1.31
CA ARG A 236 5.16 15.66 0.74
C ARG A 236 5.02 15.58 -0.78
N LEU A 237 3.99 16.21 -1.37
CA LEU A 237 3.75 16.15 -2.83
C LEU A 237 4.93 16.62 -3.67
N LYS A 238 5.87 17.41 -3.09
CA LYS A 238 7.12 17.79 -3.77
C LYS A 238 7.91 16.60 -4.30
N ILE A 239 7.91 15.48 -3.57
CA ILE A 239 8.62 14.26 -3.99
C ILE A 239 7.91 13.62 -5.18
N ASP A 240 6.57 13.54 -5.13
CA ASP A 240 5.78 13.01 -6.25
C ASP A 240 5.90 13.91 -7.49
N ILE A 241 5.94 15.24 -7.31
CA ILE A 241 6.16 16.21 -8.38
C ILE A 241 7.54 16.03 -9.01
N ALA A 242 8.60 15.95 -8.18
CA ALA A 242 9.96 15.73 -8.68
C ALA A 242 10.07 14.44 -9.50
N GLU A 243 9.44 13.36 -9.05
CA GLU A 243 9.40 12.09 -9.79
C GLU A 243 8.59 12.20 -11.09
N ALA A 244 7.46 12.91 -11.09
CA ALA A 244 6.68 13.14 -12.31
C ALA A 244 7.45 13.98 -13.32
N LEU A 245 8.10 15.06 -12.88
CA LEU A 245 8.97 15.88 -13.72
C LEU A 245 10.13 15.08 -14.29
N PHE A 246 10.79 14.24 -13.48
CA PHE A 246 11.82 13.32 -13.95
C PHE A 246 11.30 12.38 -15.05
N ARG A 247 10.12 11.78 -14.87
CA ARG A 247 9.51 10.88 -15.87
C ARG A 247 9.17 11.58 -17.17
N ILE A 248 8.80 12.85 -17.12
CA ILE A 248 8.46 13.65 -18.32
C ILE A 248 9.72 14.11 -19.03
N THR A 249 10.75 14.58 -18.28
CA THR A 249 11.91 15.28 -18.85
C THR A 249 13.21 14.50 -18.86
N ALA A 250 13.32 13.44 -18.04
CA ALA A 250 14.55 12.72 -17.69
C ALA A 250 15.61 13.61 -16.98
N TRP A 251 15.25 14.81 -16.52
CA TRP A 251 16.11 15.66 -15.69
C TRP A 251 15.84 15.42 -14.22
N ASP A 252 16.87 15.53 -13.39
CA ASP A 252 16.77 15.36 -11.94
C ASP A 252 17.33 16.56 -11.19
N PHE A 253 16.44 17.45 -10.78
CA PHE A 253 16.74 18.54 -9.86
C PHE A 253 16.08 18.32 -8.50
N GLY A 254 15.62 17.09 -8.22
CA GLY A 254 14.91 16.78 -6.98
C GLY A 254 13.73 17.76 -6.75
N THR A 255 13.64 18.31 -5.54
CA THR A 255 12.57 19.23 -5.16
C THR A 255 12.99 20.72 -5.28
N ASP A 256 14.11 21.02 -5.94
CA ASP A 256 14.60 22.39 -6.10
C ASP A 256 13.84 23.15 -7.18
N TYR A 257 12.90 23.99 -6.73
CA TYR A 257 12.11 24.86 -7.59
C TYR A 257 12.96 25.76 -8.52
N ALA A 258 14.03 26.35 -7.96
CA ALA A 258 14.83 27.33 -8.70
C ALA A 258 15.54 26.71 -9.92
N SER A 259 16.14 25.53 -9.72
CA SER A 259 16.80 24.77 -10.78
C SER A 259 15.79 24.32 -11.86
N TRP A 260 14.62 23.81 -11.45
CA TRP A 260 13.55 23.44 -12.37
C TRP A 260 13.07 24.63 -13.20
N LYS A 261 12.74 25.74 -12.53
CA LYS A 261 12.23 26.96 -13.17
C LYS A 261 13.23 27.53 -14.17
N LYS A 262 14.48 27.73 -13.72
CA LYS A 262 15.55 28.27 -14.58
C LYS A 262 15.77 27.44 -15.84
N THR A 263 15.80 26.12 -15.68
CA THR A 263 16.05 25.19 -16.80
C THR A 263 14.87 25.20 -17.76
N TRP A 264 13.63 25.11 -17.25
CA TRP A 264 12.43 25.09 -18.04
C TRP A 264 12.22 26.39 -18.81
N ASP A 265 12.37 27.55 -18.17
CA ASP A 265 12.22 28.87 -18.81
C ASP A 265 13.22 29.09 -19.95
N ARG A 266 14.40 28.49 -19.85
CA ARG A 266 15.40 28.53 -20.92
C ARG A 266 15.01 27.61 -22.08
N LEU A 267 14.63 26.37 -21.80
CA LEU A 267 14.45 25.33 -22.81
C LEU A 267 13.07 25.36 -23.45
N SER A 268 12.03 25.84 -22.76
CA SER A 268 10.69 25.99 -23.33
C SER A 268 10.61 27.06 -24.41
N LYS A 269 11.58 28.01 -24.43
CA LYS A 269 11.70 29.06 -25.46
C LYS A 269 12.51 28.63 -26.69
N LEU A 270 13.22 27.52 -26.58
CA LEU A 270 13.98 26.93 -27.68
C LEU A 270 13.10 25.87 -28.32
N ASP A 271 12.97 25.86 -29.64
CA ASP A 271 12.19 24.86 -30.40
C ASP A 271 12.69 23.42 -30.28
N GLY A 272 13.31 23.05 -29.17
CA GLY A 272 14.08 21.84 -29.02
C GLY A 272 13.68 20.88 -27.89
N PHE A 273 12.71 21.22 -27.01
CA PHE A 273 12.32 20.23 -26.01
C PHE A 273 11.45 19.13 -26.63
N ARG A 274 11.93 17.89 -26.56
CA ARG A 274 11.14 16.69 -26.84
C ARG A 274 11.08 15.80 -25.62
N ILE A 275 9.98 15.10 -25.47
CA ILE A 275 9.84 14.07 -24.45
C ILE A 275 10.87 12.97 -24.72
N PRO A 276 11.74 12.62 -23.75
CA PRO A 276 12.73 11.56 -23.90
C PRO A 276 12.09 10.22 -24.28
N THR A 277 12.77 9.38 -25.01
CA THR A 277 12.35 7.99 -25.26
C THR A 277 12.38 7.14 -24.00
N ASP A 278 11.75 5.96 -24.00
CA ASP A 278 11.81 5.05 -22.84
C ASP A 278 13.26 4.59 -22.56
N ALA A 279 14.09 4.43 -23.59
CA ALA A 279 15.50 4.08 -23.45
C ALA A 279 16.33 5.21 -22.79
N GLU A 280 16.08 6.48 -23.19
CA GLU A 280 16.73 7.65 -22.59
C GLU A 280 16.31 7.83 -21.12
N LEU A 281 15.03 7.65 -20.83
CA LEU A 281 14.54 7.69 -19.45
C LEU A 281 15.15 6.58 -18.59
N ALA A 282 15.26 5.35 -19.12
CA ALA A 282 15.87 4.24 -18.41
C ALA A 282 17.37 4.48 -18.16
N LYS A 283 18.10 5.09 -19.13
CA LYS A 283 19.50 5.50 -18.95
C LYS A 283 19.64 6.57 -17.88
N ALA A 284 18.77 7.59 -17.89
CA ALA A 284 18.75 8.63 -16.86
C ALA A 284 18.47 8.07 -15.47
N ALA A 285 17.53 7.13 -15.35
CA ALA A 285 17.20 6.45 -14.08
C ALA A 285 18.40 5.65 -13.52
N LYS A 286 19.13 4.92 -14.38
CA LYS A 286 20.36 4.22 -13.97
C LYS A 286 21.45 5.19 -13.51
N ASN A 287 21.59 6.33 -14.17
CA ASN A 287 22.59 7.35 -13.79
C ASN A 287 22.21 7.97 -12.43
N ARG A 288 20.93 8.28 -12.20
CA ARG A 288 20.42 8.76 -10.92
C ARG A 288 20.73 7.78 -9.79
N GLU A 289 20.43 6.49 -9.99
CA GLU A 289 20.72 5.44 -9.00
C GLU A 289 22.23 5.34 -8.68
N LYS A 290 23.11 5.42 -9.70
CA LYS A 290 24.57 5.41 -9.50
C LYS A 290 25.03 6.65 -8.70
N TYR A 291 24.46 7.82 -9.00
CA TYR A 291 24.76 9.06 -8.28
C TYR A 291 24.35 8.97 -6.82
N ASP A 292 23.11 8.51 -6.55
CA ASP A 292 22.58 8.34 -5.20
C ASP A 292 23.40 7.32 -4.37
N LYS A 293 23.88 6.25 -4.99
CA LYS A 293 24.77 5.27 -4.33
C LYS A 293 26.14 5.86 -4.00
N ARG A 294 26.67 6.73 -4.87
CA ARG A 294 28.02 7.28 -4.72
C ARG A 294 28.10 8.47 -3.79
N TYR A 295 27.10 9.34 -3.82
CA TYR A 295 27.12 10.65 -3.13
C TYR A 295 26.04 10.78 -2.06
N GLY A 296 25.18 9.79 -1.90
CA GLY A 296 24.00 9.83 -1.05
C GLY A 296 22.88 10.70 -1.65
N LYS A 297 21.66 10.51 -1.17
CA LYS A 297 20.54 11.38 -1.56
C LYS A 297 20.77 12.76 -0.91
N GLY A 298 21.06 13.77 -1.72
CA GLY A 298 21.37 15.12 -1.26
C GLY A 298 20.28 15.71 -0.36
N GLY A 299 20.68 16.34 0.74
CA GLY A 299 19.81 17.10 1.63
C GLY A 299 19.78 16.62 3.07
N LYS A 300 20.79 16.97 3.87
CA LYS A 300 20.91 16.60 5.30
C LYS A 300 20.17 17.56 6.26
N LYS A 301 19.07 18.20 5.88
CA LYS A 301 18.30 19.04 6.82
C LYS A 301 17.04 18.27 7.25
N ASN A 302 16.88 18.09 8.57
CA ASN A 302 15.73 17.45 9.22
C ASN A 302 15.51 15.99 8.79
N THR A 303 16.22 15.07 9.43
CA THR A 303 16.05 13.62 9.22
C THR A 303 15.60 12.95 10.51
N PHE A 304 14.82 11.86 10.36
CA PHE A 304 14.60 10.88 11.43
C PHE A 304 15.30 9.58 11.03
N ALA A 305 16.26 9.15 11.85
CA ALA A 305 17.09 7.97 11.54
C ALA A 305 17.68 8.02 10.11
N GLY A 306 18.14 9.20 9.66
CA GLY A 306 18.69 9.39 8.31
C GLY A 306 17.66 9.57 7.19
N ILE A 307 16.37 9.38 7.43
CA ILE A 307 15.30 9.56 6.44
C ILE A 307 14.87 11.05 6.43
N PRO A 308 14.90 11.74 5.28
CA PRO A 308 14.47 13.14 5.20
C PRO A 308 13.01 13.32 5.60
N THR A 309 12.72 14.30 6.47
CA THR A 309 11.36 14.67 6.89
C THR A 309 10.86 15.85 6.05
N THR A 310 10.41 15.57 4.84
CA THR A 310 9.86 16.59 3.93
C THR A 310 8.37 16.85 4.16
N SER A 311 7.69 15.93 4.84
CA SER A 311 6.29 16.06 5.15
C SER A 311 6.01 17.10 6.23
N THR A 312 4.88 17.78 6.11
CA THR A 312 4.32 18.66 7.14
C THR A 312 3.26 17.99 8.03
N ARG A 313 3.02 16.68 7.86
CA ARG A 313 1.97 15.92 8.58
C ARG A 313 2.44 14.51 8.90
N VAL A 314 3.19 14.39 9.99
CA VAL A 314 3.94 13.18 10.32
C VAL A 314 3.41 12.47 11.57
N LEU A 315 3.52 11.15 11.57
CA LEU A 315 3.26 10.31 12.73
C LEU A 315 4.48 9.42 12.99
N PHE A 316 4.96 9.45 14.23
CA PHE A 316 6.00 8.54 14.71
C PHE A 316 5.34 7.39 15.47
N VAL A 317 5.61 6.17 15.06
CA VAL A 317 5.10 4.94 15.67
C VAL A 317 6.29 4.15 16.19
N ILE A 318 6.42 4.07 17.51
CA ILE A 318 7.62 3.62 18.20
C ILE A 318 7.30 2.37 19.01
N ASP A 319 8.05 1.30 18.75
CA ASP A 319 8.02 0.09 19.53
C ASP A 319 8.61 0.32 20.94
N VAL A 320 7.90 -0.13 21.94
CA VAL A 320 8.33 -0.16 23.36
C VAL A 320 8.12 -1.56 23.93
N SER A 321 8.18 -2.60 23.10
CA SER A 321 8.15 -4.00 23.53
C SER A 321 9.39 -4.36 24.37
N ALA A 322 9.37 -5.53 25.00
CA ALA A 322 10.42 -5.94 25.94
C ALA A 322 11.82 -5.96 25.30
N SER A 323 11.92 -6.37 24.03
CA SER A 323 13.18 -6.42 23.27
C SER A 323 13.84 -5.05 23.08
N MET A 324 13.08 -3.96 23.18
CA MET A 324 13.63 -2.60 23.13
C MET A 324 14.49 -2.24 24.36
N ASP A 325 14.49 -3.09 25.39
CA ASP A 325 15.40 -3.00 26.54
C ASP A 325 16.81 -3.54 26.25
N ASP A 326 16.95 -4.35 25.21
CA ASP A 326 18.22 -4.94 24.82
C ASP A 326 19.21 -3.91 24.31
N LEU A 327 20.50 -4.26 24.35
CA LEU A 327 21.57 -3.46 23.78
C LEU A 327 21.65 -3.70 22.26
N VAL A 328 22.07 -2.69 21.51
CA VAL A 328 22.42 -2.82 20.09
C VAL A 328 23.66 -3.70 19.93
N VAL A 329 23.72 -4.46 18.84
CA VAL A 329 24.84 -5.37 18.55
C VAL A 329 26.10 -4.61 18.19
N ASP A 330 26.04 -3.76 17.15
CA ASP A 330 27.18 -2.93 16.75
C ASP A 330 27.21 -1.59 17.50
N ARG A 331 27.85 -1.59 18.65
CA ARG A 331 28.00 -0.39 19.49
C ARG A 331 28.84 0.71 18.86
N SER A 332 29.66 0.39 17.85
CA SER A 332 30.55 1.34 17.19
C SER A 332 29.80 2.47 16.52
N LYS A 333 28.62 2.18 15.97
CA LYS A 333 27.73 3.12 15.30
C LYS A 333 27.02 4.10 16.25
N PHE A 334 26.92 3.76 17.53
CA PHE A 334 26.10 4.47 18.50
C PHE A 334 26.89 5.18 19.62
N LYS A 335 28.20 5.36 19.45
CA LYS A 335 29.07 6.01 20.45
C LYS A 335 28.60 7.42 20.88
N GLY A 336 27.86 8.11 20.00
CA GLY A 336 27.35 9.46 20.28
C GLY A 336 26.07 9.55 21.10
N TYR A 337 25.45 8.43 21.48
CA TYR A 337 24.12 8.42 22.13
C TYR A 337 24.15 8.35 23.66
N GLY A 338 25.32 8.14 24.28
CA GLY A 338 25.44 8.02 25.74
C GLY A 338 24.84 6.74 26.34
N SER A 339 24.17 5.92 25.52
CA SER A 339 23.58 4.62 25.87
C SER A 339 23.63 3.71 24.65
N PHE A 340 23.72 2.39 24.88
CA PHE A 340 23.63 1.36 23.83
C PHE A 340 22.32 0.60 23.88
N ARG A 341 21.39 0.99 24.75
CA ARG A 341 20.06 0.42 24.84
C ARG A 341 19.21 0.90 23.66
N LYS A 342 18.56 -0.02 22.96
CA LYS A 342 17.80 0.29 21.74
C LYS A 342 16.79 1.42 21.94
N LEU A 343 15.97 1.37 23.01
CA LEU A 343 14.98 2.40 23.29
C LEU A 343 15.60 3.77 23.56
N ASP A 344 16.74 3.83 24.24
CA ASP A 344 17.40 5.11 24.53
C ASP A 344 17.93 5.79 23.27
N ILE A 345 18.47 5.00 22.33
CA ILE A 345 18.91 5.49 21.01
C ILE A 345 17.71 6.05 20.26
N VAL A 346 16.60 5.30 20.23
CA VAL A 346 15.37 5.72 19.56
C VAL A 346 14.78 6.98 20.19
N LYS A 347 14.75 7.07 21.53
CA LYS A 347 14.31 8.28 22.25
C LYS A 347 15.16 9.49 21.88
N ALA A 348 16.49 9.31 21.78
CA ALA A 348 17.41 10.40 21.41
C ALA A 348 17.17 10.88 19.98
N GLU A 349 17.05 9.98 19.00
CA GLU A 349 16.75 10.33 17.60
C GLU A 349 15.37 11.00 17.47
N LEU A 350 14.35 10.46 18.12
CA LEU A 350 13.01 11.02 18.09
C LEU A 350 12.98 12.42 18.73
N ALA A 351 13.66 12.61 19.86
CA ALA A 351 13.76 13.91 20.54
C ALA A 351 14.47 14.96 19.65
N LYS A 352 15.56 14.56 18.99
CA LYS A 352 16.28 15.40 18.03
C LYS A 352 15.38 15.82 16.87
N THR A 353 14.65 14.86 16.30
CA THR A 353 13.71 15.11 15.20
C THR A 353 12.58 16.03 15.64
N VAL A 354 11.93 15.78 16.78
CA VAL A 354 10.85 16.63 17.30
C VAL A 354 11.32 18.07 17.53
N LYS A 355 12.53 18.25 18.07
CA LYS A 355 13.13 19.61 18.24
C LYS A 355 13.28 20.33 16.91
N SER A 356 13.61 19.64 15.83
CA SER A 356 13.84 20.20 14.49
C SER A 356 12.58 20.51 13.70
N LEU A 357 11.40 19.97 14.10
CA LEU A 357 10.14 20.21 13.38
C LEU A 357 9.80 21.70 13.33
N GLY A 358 9.38 22.17 12.17
CA GLY A 358 8.90 23.55 11.99
C GLY A 358 7.52 23.77 12.63
N PRO A 359 7.12 25.02 12.91
CA PRO A 359 5.83 25.34 13.52
C PRO A 359 4.64 24.92 12.64
N ASN A 360 4.84 24.86 11.33
CA ASN A 360 3.84 24.45 10.34
C ASN A 360 3.79 22.91 10.15
N THR A 361 4.67 22.15 10.81
CA THR A 361 4.61 20.69 10.79
C THR A 361 3.68 20.19 11.88
N TRP A 362 2.66 19.42 11.48
CA TRP A 362 1.73 18.76 12.38
C TRP A 362 2.21 17.34 12.65
N PHE A 363 2.26 16.94 13.90
CA PHE A 363 2.80 15.64 14.27
C PHE A 363 2.05 14.97 15.42
N ASN A 364 2.27 13.69 15.60
CA ASN A 364 1.87 12.93 16.78
C ASN A 364 2.87 11.78 17.02
N ILE A 365 2.76 11.16 18.19
CA ILE A 365 3.58 10.00 18.58
C ILE A 365 2.66 8.91 19.08
N ILE A 366 2.89 7.69 18.62
CA ILE A 366 2.29 6.45 19.11
C ILE A 366 3.41 5.58 19.65
N ALA A 367 3.29 5.14 20.90
CA ALA A 367 4.11 4.07 21.47
C ALA A 367 3.29 2.78 21.48
N PHE A 368 3.90 1.64 21.16
CA PHE A 368 3.20 0.37 21.13
C PHE A 368 4.07 -0.80 21.63
N ALA A 369 3.41 -1.75 22.25
CA ALA A 369 3.87 -3.11 22.53
C ALA A 369 2.67 -4.03 22.32
N SER A 370 2.21 -4.79 23.33
CA SER A 370 0.93 -5.50 23.29
C SER A 370 -0.28 -4.55 23.20
N LYS A 371 -0.14 -3.34 23.73
CA LYS A 371 -1.13 -2.25 23.71
C LYS A 371 -0.57 -1.02 22.99
N VAL A 372 -1.49 -0.17 22.50
CA VAL A 372 -1.15 1.06 21.80
C VAL A 372 -1.45 2.27 22.68
N LYS A 373 -0.47 3.16 22.83
CA LYS A 373 -0.57 4.41 23.61
C LYS A 373 -0.33 5.60 22.68
N LYS A 374 -1.37 6.42 22.43
CA LYS A 374 -1.25 7.66 21.65
C LYS A 374 -0.86 8.81 22.60
N TRP A 375 0.13 9.63 22.21
CA TRP A 375 0.50 10.84 22.95
C TRP A 375 -0.63 11.87 22.93
N LYS A 376 -1.21 12.13 21.75
CA LYS A 376 -2.37 13.01 21.56
C LYS A 376 -3.44 12.29 20.76
N LYS A 377 -4.70 12.77 20.89
CA LYS A 377 -5.83 12.22 20.12
C LYS A 377 -5.74 12.55 18.63
N PHE A 378 -5.12 13.71 18.28
CA PHE A 378 -4.99 14.21 16.92
C PHE A 378 -3.56 14.67 16.63
N LEU A 379 -3.24 14.96 15.36
CA LEU A 379 -2.02 15.69 15.02
C LEU A 379 -2.06 17.09 15.63
N VAL A 380 -0.93 17.54 16.17
CA VAL A 380 -0.76 18.86 16.76
C VAL A 380 0.37 19.61 16.07
N PRO A 381 0.34 20.96 16.01
CA PRO A 381 1.41 21.73 15.36
C PRO A 381 2.72 21.69 16.16
N GLY A 382 3.85 21.78 15.46
CA GLY A 382 5.20 21.76 16.03
C GLY A 382 5.58 23.07 16.78
N THR A 383 4.67 23.59 17.60
CA THR A 383 4.92 24.76 18.45
C THR A 383 5.81 24.41 19.63
N VAL A 384 6.41 25.41 20.26
CA VAL A 384 7.31 25.25 21.42
C VAL A 384 6.63 24.42 22.53
N SER A 385 5.37 24.74 22.87
CA SER A 385 4.61 24.05 23.94
C SER A 385 4.36 22.57 23.60
N TYR A 386 3.93 22.26 22.36
CA TYR A 386 3.72 20.88 21.96
C TYR A 386 5.02 20.10 21.84
N LYS A 387 6.11 20.72 21.38
CA LYS A 387 7.43 20.07 21.39
C LYS A 387 7.87 19.75 22.83
N ALA A 388 7.74 20.69 23.77
CA ALA A 388 8.08 20.43 25.18
C ALA A 388 7.25 19.27 25.75
N SER A 389 5.93 19.24 25.51
CA SER A 389 5.07 18.15 25.92
C SER A 389 5.46 16.80 25.25
N ALA A 390 5.83 16.81 23.98
CA ALA A 390 6.29 15.61 23.27
C ALA A 390 7.62 15.08 23.84
N LEU A 391 8.58 15.98 24.14
CA LEU A 391 9.85 15.61 24.77
C LEU A 391 9.64 14.98 26.15
N SER A 392 8.69 15.49 26.94
CA SER A 392 8.31 14.87 28.22
C SER A 392 7.71 13.49 28.03
N PHE A 393 6.83 13.33 27.02
CA PHE A 393 6.27 12.02 26.68
C PHE A 393 7.36 11.04 26.22
N ILE A 394 8.27 11.45 25.33
CA ILE A 394 9.39 10.62 24.87
C ILE A 394 10.26 10.19 26.05
N LYS A 395 10.59 11.12 26.95
CA LYS A 395 11.38 10.81 28.17
C LYS A 395 10.68 9.74 29.03
N SER A 396 9.35 9.77 29.13
CA SER A 396 8.56 8.83 29.94
C SER A 396 8.34 7.45 29.31
N LEU A 397 8.81 7.23 28.08
CA LEU A 397 8.70 5.91 27.44
C LEU A 397 9.67 4.93 28.09
N GLU A 398 9.15 3.78 28.50
CA GLU A 398 9.92 2.65 29.03
C GLU A 398 9.47 1.35 28.36
N PRO A 399 10.34 0.36 28.21
CA PRO A 399 9.97 -0.93 27.65
C PRO A 399 8.93 -1.61 28.54
N LEU A 400 7.89 -2.17 27.93
CA LEU A 400 6.86 -2.90 28.64
C LEU A 400 7.25 -4.36 28.80
N GLY A 401 6.96 -4.95 29.96
CA GLY A 401 7.20 -6.37 30.21
C GLY A 401 8.64 -6.71 30.66
N THR A 402 9.47 -5.72 30.97
CA THR A 402 10.86 -5.91 31.45
C THR A 402 11.01 -5.88 32.97
N GLY A 403 9.91 -5.81 33.72
CA GLY A 403 9.94 -5.81 35.17
C GLY A 403 10.77 -6.99 35.69
N ARG A 404 11.76 -6.74 36.57
CA ARG A 404 12.64 -7.73 37.18
C ARG A 404 11.92 -8.74 38.14
N GLY A 405 10.58 -8.81 38.05
CA GLY A 405 9.73 -9.73 38.79
C GLY A 405 9.22 -10.87 37.93
N TYR A 406 9.17 -12.07 38.50
CA TYR A 406 8.72 -13.33 37.89
C TYR A 406 7.32 -13.27 37.21
N ASN A 407 6.53 -12.21 37.41
CA ASN A 407 5.17 -12.05 36.93
C ASN A 407 5.01 -11.12 35.71
N SER A 408 6.04 -10.41 35.26
CA SER A 408 5.91 -9.42 34.21
C SER A 408 5.88 -9.99 32.78
N ALA A 409 6.38 -11.21 32.59
CA ALA A 409 6.32 -11.90 31.28
C ALA A 409 5.00 -12.67 31.06
N ALA A 410 4.25 -12.96 32.13
CA ALA A 410 3.06 -13.80 32.09
C ALA A 410 1.84 -13.11 31.50
N ASP A 411 1.76 -11.77 31.55
CA ASP A 411 0.61 -10.98 31.04
C ASP A 411 0.70 -10.61 29.54
N GLY A 412 1.81 -10.99 28.88
CA GLY A 412 2.04 -10.68 27.46
C GLY A 412 2.24 -9.20 27.17
N SER A 413 2.45 -8.34 28.18
CA SER A 413 2.57 -6.89 28.02
C SER A 413 3.75 -6.45 27.17
N GLY A 414 4.84 -7.22 27.17
CA GLY A 414 6.06 -6.97 26.39
C GLY A 414 6.05 -7.46 24.94
N LYS A 415 4.97 -8.04 24.46
CA LYS A 415 4.85 -8.55 23.08
C LYS A 415 4.58 -7.43 22.07
N THR A 416 4.88 -7.68 20.80
CA THR A 416 4.81 -6.70 19.70
C THR A 416 3.53 -6.85 18.88
N ASN A 417 2.56 -5.93 19.05
CA ASN A 417 1.31 -5.90 18.30
C ASN A 417 1.39 -4.90 17.13
N THR A 418 2.16 -5.25 16.11
CA THR A 418 2.39 -4.44 14.92
C THR A 418 1.10 -4.08 14.19
N PHE A 419 0.17 -5.04 14.06
CA PHE A 419 -1.09 -4.78 13.37
C PHE A 419 -1.92 -3.72 14.08
N ALA A 420 -2.07 -3.80 15.41
CA ALA A 420 -2.81 -2.79 16.16
C ALA A 420 -2.15 -1.40 16.09
N ALA A 421 -0.81 -1.34 16.09
CA ALA A 421 -0.07 -0.08 15.93
C ALA A 421 -0.33 0.57 14.57
N LEU A 422 -0.26 -0.19 13.49
CA LEU A 422 -0.56 0.29 12.13
C LEU A 422 -2.03 0.73 11.99
N MET A 423 -2.98 -0.05 12.55
CA MET A 423 -4.39 0.34 12.53
C MET A 423 -4.66 1.62 13.33
N ALA A 424 -4.01 1.79 14.49
CA ALA A 424 -4.08 3.00 15.28
C ALA A 424 -3.47 4.22 14.55
N ALA A 425 -2.42 3.99 13.76
CA ALA A 425 -1.81 5.01 12.90
C ALA A 425 -2.77 5.43 11.78
N PHE A 426 -3.51 4.52 11.20
CA PHE A 426 -4.56 4.80 10.22
C PHE A 426 -5.86 5.32 10.83
N ASP A 427 -5.94 5.48 12.16
CA ASP A 427 -7.14 5.87 12.91
C ASP A 427 -8.34 4.94 12.65
N LEU A 428 -8.07 3.64 12.59
CA LEU A 428 -9.05 2.60 12.36
C LEU A 428 -9.20 1.72 13.61
N ASP A 429 -10.44 1.25 13.82
CA ASP A 429 -10.71 0.20 14.80
C ASP A 429 -10.16 -1.15 14.28
N PRO A 430 -9.17 -1.77 14.94
CA PRO A 430 -8.60 -3.05 14.51
C PRO A 430 -9.62 -4.18 14.37
N ALA A 431 -10.74 -4.10 15.10
CA ALA A 431 -11.79 -5.11 15.09
C ALA A 431 -12.76 -4.98 13.90
N LYS A 432 -12.92 -3.79 13.34
CA LYS A 432 -13.94 -3.49 12.32
C LYS A 432 -13.48 -3.60 10.88
N GLY A 433 -12.18 -3.63 10.64
CA GLY A 433 -11.62 -3.64 9.27
C GLY A 433 -11.92 -2.35 8.49
N VAL A 434 -11.61 -2.36 7.19
CA VAL A 434 -11.90 -1.22 6.30
C VAL A 434 -13.35 -1.29 5.85
N VAL A 435 -14.15 -0.32 6.28
CA VAL A 435 -15.45 -0.07 5.66
C VAL A 435 -15.29 1.16 4.77
N LEU A 436 -15.48 0.99 3.47
CA LEU A 436 -15.77 2.10 2.56
C LEU A 436 -17.17 2.62 2.94
N THR A 437 -17.21 3.46 3.97
CA THR A 437 -18.46 4.09 4.35
C THR A 437 -18.66 5.31 3.47
N GLY A 438 -19.72 5.30 2.65
CA GLY A 438 -20.15 6.43 1.82
C GLY A 438 -20.49 7.73 2.58
N ASN A 439 -20.11 7.83 3.83
CA ASN A 439 -20.24 9.02 4.66
C ASN A 439 -18.92 9.81 4.65
N SER A 440 -18.64 10.44 3.52
CA SER A 440 -17.47 11.29 3.26
C SER A 440 -17.42 12.61 4.04
N LYS A 441 -18.27 12.80 5.07
CA LYS A 441 -18.13 13.89 6.04
C LYS A 441 -16.95 13.70 7.01
N LYS A 442 -16.32 12.52 7.07
CA LYS A 442 -14.99 12.41 7.71
C LYS A 442 -13.97 13.06 6.79
N LYS A 443 -13.52 14.26 7.17
CA LYS A 443 -12.41 14.98 6.55
C LYS A 443 -11.31 13.99 6.21
N ALA A 444 -10.84 14.02 4.94
CA ALA A 444 -9.69 13.25 4.49
C ALA A 444 -8.60 13.31 5.56
N LEU A 445 -8.03 12.16 5.91
CA LEU A 445 -6.96 12.11 6.91
C LEU A 445 -5.87 13.08 6.49
N LYS A 446 -5.55 14.01 7.38
CA LYS A 446 -4.51 14.99 7.10
C LYS A 446 -3.11 14.40 7.18
N LEU A 447 -2.95 13.23 7.80
CA LEU A 447 -1.71 12.46 7.87
C LEU A 447 -1.29 11.99 6.48
N ASP A 448 -0.04 12.19 6.13
CA ASP A 448 0.54 11.77 4.85
C ASP A 448 1.82 10.92 4.98
N THR A 449 2.44 10.89 6.17
CA THR A 449 3.69 10.15 6.39
C THR A 449 3.72 9.52 7.78
N ILE A 450 4.08 8.23 7.83
CA ILE A 450 4.32 7.45 9.04
C ILE A 450 5.79 7.05 9.07
N TYR A 451 6.45 7.24 10.22
CA TYR A 451 7.73 6.65 10.57
C TYR A 451 7.46 5.52 11.55
N PHE A 452 7.62 4.29 11.10
CA PHE A 452 7.37 3.07 11.87
C PHE A 452 8.69 2.45 12.31
N LEU A 453 8.94 2.41 13.61
CA LEU A 453 10.17 1.89 14.18
C LEU A 453 9.87 0.70 15.11
N THR A 454 10.56 -0.41 14.87
CA THR A 454 10.50 -1.63 15.69
C THR A 454 11.81 -2.41 15.61
N ASP A 455 12.10 -3.23 16.60
CA ASP A 455 13.23 -4.16 16.63
C ASP A 455 12.77 -5.62 16.49
N GLY A 456 11.47 -5.88 16.34
CA GLY A 456 10.93 -7.22 16.45
C GLY A 456 9.87 -7.60 15.42
N ARG A 457 9.61 -8.92 15.37
CA ARG A 457 8.51 -9.49 14.57
C ARG A 457 7.17 -9.29 15.27
N PRO A 458 6.08 -9.17 14.51
CA PRO A 458 4.74 -9.28 15.08
C PRO A 458 4.61 -10.57 15.90
N SER A 459 4.22 -10.47 17.17
CA SER A 459 4.16 -11.62 18.06
C SER A 459 2.80 -11.81 18.74
N ILE A 460 1.92 -10.80 18.63
CA ILE A 460 0.55 -10.83 19.17
C ILE A 460 -0.35 -9.91 18.32
N GLY A 461 -1.64 -10.11 18.40
CA GLY A 461 -2.66 -9.27 17.77
C GLY A 461 -3.61 -10.07 16.88
N LYS A 462 -4.47 -9.35 16.17
CA LYS A 462 -5.42 -9.97 15.23
C LYS A 462 -4.71 -10.70 14.10
N TYR A 463 -3.62 -10.14 13.61
CA TYR A 463 -2.74 -10.74 12.62
C TYR A 463 -1.30 -10.67 13.11
N VAL A 464 -0.62 -11.80 13.05
CA VAL A 464 0.82 -11.97 13.33
C VAL A 464 1.55 -12.43 12.06
N ASP A 465 0.84 -13.03 11.13
CA ASP A 465 1.38 -13.38 9.81
C ASP A 465 1.67 -12.12 8.99
N ILE A 466 2.87 -12.08 8.43
CA ILE A 466 3.40 -10.92 7.70
C ILE A 466 2.56 -10.63 6.45
N GLU A 467 2.16 -11.67 5.72
CA GLU A 467 1.39 -11.52 4.48
C GLU A 467 -0.01 -10.97 4.76
N ASP A 468 -0.60 -11.38 5.88
CA ASP A 468 -1.90 -10.88 6.32
C ASP A 468 -1.82 -9.41 6.73
N ILE A 469 -0.78 -9.01 7.46
CA ILE A 469 -0.55 -7.61 7.85
C ILE A 469 -0.34 -6.74 6.59
N LEU A 470 0.56 -7.15 5.69
CA LEU A 470 0.83 -6.40 4.46
C LEU A 470 -0.42 -6.26 3.59
N ARG A 471 -1.19 -7.33 3.45
CA ARG A 471 -2.45 -7.33 2.69
C ARG A 471 -3.46 -6.33 3.27
N GLU A 472 -3.66 -6.33 4.59
CA GLU A 472 -4.60 -5.42 5.24
C GLU A 472 -4.12 -3.97 5.19
N VAL A 473 -2.83 -3.72 5.40
CA VAL A 473 -2.24 -2.38 5.22
C VAL A 473 -2.42 -1.89 3.79
N HIS A 474 -2.14 -2.73 2.80
CA HIS A 474 -2.32 -2.39 1.38
C HIS A 474 -3.77 -1.97 1.08
N LYS A 475 -4.76 -2.75 1.53
CA LYS A 475 -6.19 -2.42 1.34
C LYS A 475 -6.55 -1.05 1.91
N ILE A 476 -6.07 -0.76 3.12
CA ILE A 476 -6.34 0.50 3.81
C ILE A 476 -5.64 1.65 3.12
N ASN A 477 -4.37 1.46 2.76
CA ASN A 477 -3.52 2.53 2.27
C ASN A 477 -3.73 2.84 0.77
N GLU A 478 -4.44 1.98 0.04
CA GLU A 478 -4.73 2.20 -1.39
C GLU A 478 -5.43 3.56 -1.64
N THR A 479 -6.36 3.95 -0.76
CA THR A 479 -7.05 5.25 -0.86
C THR A 479 -6.45 6.32 0.05
N ARG A 480 -5.73 5.95 1.10
CA ARG A 480 -5.14 6.91 2.04
C ARG A 480 -3.83 7.47 1.57
N ARG A 481 -3.06 6.71 0.78
CA ARG A 481 -1.80 7.14 0.16
C ARG A 481 -0.73 7.61 1.15
N ILE A 482 -0.78 7.15 2.39
CA ILE A 482 0.18 7.50 3.42
C ILE A 482 1.50 6.79 3.11
N VAL A 483 2.60 7.53 3.10
CA VAL A 483 3.95 6.95 3.02
C VAL A 483 4.32 6.34 4.36
N ILE A 484 4.82 5.11 4.34
CA ILE A 484 5.29 4.41 5.54
C ILE A 484 6.79 4.18 5.40
N HIS A 485 7.58 4.98 6.11
CA HIS A 485 9.00 4.71 6.29
C HIS A 485 9.16 3.72 7.44
N CYS A 486 10.04 2.74 7.25
CA CYS A 486 10.30 1.72 8.25
C CYS A 486 11.75 1.79 8.72
N ILE A 487 11.96 1.65 10.03
CA ILE A 487 13.26 1.70 10.66
C ILE A 487 13.39 0.46 11.55
N SER A 488 14.42 -0.35 11.33
CA SER A 488 14.79 -1.42 12.25
C SER A 488 15.93 -0.99 13.16
N ILE A 489 15.93 -1.51 14.39
CA ILE A 489 17.02 -1.37 15.35
C ILE A 489 17.25 -2.70 16.06
N GLY A 490 18.14 -3.54 15.53
CA GLY A 490 18.41 -4.88 16.10
C GLY A 490 18.66 -5.92 15.00
N ASP A 491 18.82 -7.19 15.40
CA ASP A 491 19.16 -8.31 14.49
C ASP A 491 17.97 -8.89 13.73
N PHE A 492 16.86 -8.20 13.71
CA PHE A 492 15.67 -8.68 13.02
C PHE A 492 15.85 -8.61 11.50
N GLU A 493 15.65 -9.74 10.83
CA GLU A 493 15.63 -9.82 9.37
C GLU A 493 14.58 -8.86 8.80
N GLY A 494 15.03 -7.70 8.34
CA GLY A 494 14.19 -6.56 7.97
C GLY A 494 13.30 -6.75 6.73
N SER A 495 13.14 -7.99 6.24
CA SER A 495 12.37 -8.31 5.03
C SER A 495 10.93 -7.80 5.08
N PHE A 496 10.25 -7.97 6.22
CA PHE A 496 8.90 -7.45 6.45
C PHE A 496 8.87 -5.92 6.39
N LEU A 497 9.73 -5.25 7.15
CA LEU A 497 9.77 -3.79 7.21
C LEU A 497 10.17 -3.18 5.87
N LYS A 498 11.09 -3.82 5.16
CA LYS A 498 11.50 -3.41 3.81
C LYS A 498 10.32 -3.49 2.84
N ARG A 499 9.54 -4.59 2.87
CA ARG A 499 8.34 -4.72 2.06
C ARG A 499 7.27 -3.71 2.46
N LEU A 500 7.01 -3.55 3.77
CA LEU A 500 6.04 -2.58 4.28
C LEU A 500 6.37 -1.16 3.78
N ALA A 501 7.64 -0.76 3.83
CA ALA A 501 8.08 0.52 3.31
C ALA A 501 7.90 0.61 1.79
N GLN A 502 8.42 -0.35 1.04
CA GLN A 502 8.40 -0.34 -0.44
C GLN A 502 6.98 -0.33 -1.01
N GLU A 503 6.09 -1.16 -0.47
CA GLU A 503 4.70 -1.25 -0.92
C GLU A 503 3.89 0.03 -0.61
N ASN A 504 4.37 0.85 0.35
CA ASN A 504 3.73 2.11 0.75
C ASN A 504 4.56 3.37 0.40
N GLY A 505 5.46 3.27 -0.59
CA GLY A 505 6.22 4.41 -1.13
C GLY A 505 7.24 5.01 -0.16
N GLY A 506 7.61 4.28 0.89
CA GLY A 506 8.57 4.70 1.90
C GLY A 506 9.99 4.15 1.68
N VAL A 507 10.85 4.47 2.64
CA VAL A 507 12.24 4.01 2.71
C VAL A 507 12.40 3.11 3.92
N PHE A 508 13.14 2.03 3.77
CA PHE A 508 13.59 1.18 4.87
C PHE A 508 15.02 1.56 5.26
N VAL A 509 15.25 1.74 6.54
CA VAL A 509 16.58 1.98 7.12
C VAL A 509 16.81 0.96 8.23
N ASP A 510 17.94 0.31 8.15
CA ASP A 510 18.43 -0.57 9.20
C ASP A 510 19.51 0.16 10.01
N LEU A 511 19.20 0.43 11.28
CA LEU A 511 20.16 1.02 12.22
C LEU A 511 21.04 -0.05 12.88
N GLY A 512 20.63 -1.32 12.83
CA GLY A 512 21.34 -2.43 13.48
C GLY A 512 22.56 -2.94 12.70
N HIS A 513 22.57 -2.78 11.38
CA HIS A 513 23.61 -3.30 10.47
C HIS A 513 24.40 -2.22 9.74
#